data_b16b1e36660811d18b7ee26844cd7e04
#
_entry.id   b16b1e36660811d18b7ee26844cd7e04
#
_cell.length_a   1.000
_cell.length_b   1.000
_cell.length_c   1.000
_cell.angle_alpha   90.00
_cell.angle_beta   90.00
_cell.angle_gamma   90.00
#
_symmetry.space_group_name_H-M   'P 1'
#
loop_
_entity.id
_entity.type
_entity.pdbx_description
1 polymer ?
#
loop_
_entity_poly.entity_id
_entity_poly.type
_entity_poly.pdbx_seq_one_letter_code
_entity_poly.pdbx_strand_id
1 'polypeptide(L)'
;MLGSWNYRRCKQKETDEYFGTEYTRYFIAEVYYDSENRIVGWNEEFDVLRDSQSEETLKEDFEKMSKAFDEPILDLDIIEIIEVPIEETEEEMYHYEK
;
A
#
# COMPACT_ATOMS: atom_id res chain seq x y z
N MET A 1 -8.95 -7.90 -12.02
CA MET A 1 -9.40 -8.50 -10.76
C MET A 1 -8.34 -8.35 -9.69
N LEU A 2 -8.70 -7.81 -8.52
CA LEU A 2 -7.77 -7.70 -7.41
C LEU A 2 -7.63 -9.07 -6.74
N GLY A 3 -6.41 -9.56 -6.65
CA GLY A 3 -6.15 -10.88 -6.08
C GLY A 3 -5.83 -10.84 -4.59
N SER A 4 -5.07 -9.85 -4.16
CA SER A 4 -4.60 -9.76 -2.79
C SER A 4 -4.03 -8.39 -2.49
N TRP A 5 -3.66 -8.19 -1.23
CA TRP A 5 -2.93 -7.00 -0.81
C TRP A 5 -2.04 -7.36 0.37
N ASN A 6 -1.03 -6.53 0.58
CA ASN A 6 -0.19 -6.63 1.78
C ASN A 6 0.41 -5.28 2.09
N TYR A 7 1.05 -5.19 3.24
CA TYR A 7 1.83 -4.02 3.60
C TYR A 7 3.24 -4.16 3.05
N ARG A 8 3.77 -3.11 2.46
CA ARG A 8 5.13 -3.10 1.93
C ARG A 8 5.84 -1.82 2.32
N ARG A 9 7.14 -1.93 2.58
CA ARG A 9 7.97 -0.74 2.70
C ARG A 9 8.15 -0.16 1.30
N CYS A 10 7.98 1.14 1.20
CA CYS A 10 8.07 1.85 -0.06
C CYS A 10 9.02 3.02 0.05
N LYS A 11 9.58 3.42 -1.08
CA LYS A 11 10.32 4.67 -1.19
C LYS A 11 9.88 5.40 -2.45
N GLN A 12 9.93 6.71 -2.40
CA GLN A 12 9.51 7.56 -3.49
C GLN A 12 10.23 8.91 -3.39
N LYS A 13 10.65 9.44 -4.52
CA LYS A 13 11.22 10.77 -4.56
C LYS A 13 10.16 11.83 -4.49
N GLU A 14 10.41 12.85 -3.68
CA GLU A 14 9.53 14.00 -3.51
C GLU A 14 10.34 15.27 -3.64
N THR A 15 9.68 16.36 -3.96
CA THR A 15 10.32 17.67 -4.06
C THR A 15 9.70 18.59 -3.01
N ASP A 16 10.57 19.25 -2.24
CA ASP A 16 10.14 20.24 -1.27
C ASP A 16 9.55 21.44 -1.99
N GLU A 17 8.34 21.83 -1.64
CA GLU A 17 7.63 22.92 -2.31
C GLU A 17 8.28 24.30 -2.09
N TYR A 18 8.94 24.48 -0.94
CA TYR A 18 9.55 25.76 -0.60
C TYR A 18 10.95 25.93 -1.18
N PHE A 19 11.75 24.88 -1.13
CA PHE A 19 13.15 24.97 -1.50
C PHE A 19 13.49 24.30 -2.83
N GLY A 20 12.55 23.54 -3.38
CA GLY A 20 12.79 22.79 -4.62
C GLY A 20 13.79 21.66 -4.47
N THR A 21 14.12 21.28 -3.24
CA THR A 21 15.08 20.23 -2.95
C THR A 21 14.43 18.86 -3.08
N GLU A 22 15.10 17.95 -3.79
CA GLU A 22 14.63 16.59 -3.92
C GLU A 22 15.09 15.76 -2.72
N TYR A 23 14.18 14.91 -2.21
CA TYR A 23 14.50 13.98 -1.13
C TYR A 23 13.77 12.67 -1.36
N THR A 24 14.21 11.60 -0.67
CA THR A 24 13.56 10.31 -0.75
C THR A 24 12.71 10.10 0.50
N ARG A 25 11.44 9.80 0.28
CA ARG A 25 10.48 9.51 1.35
C ARG A 25 10.37 8.00 1.52
N TYR A 26 10.36 7.53 2.76
CA TYR A 26 10.18 6.13 3.11
C TYR A 26 8.91 5.96 3.92
N PHE A 27 8.10 4.96 3.56
CA PHE A 27 6.81 4.76 4.24
C PHE A 27 6.32 3.33 4.04
N ILE A 28 5.28 2.96 4.78
CA ILE A 28 4.59 1.68 4.60
C ILE A 28 3.26 1.98 3.90
N ALA A 29 2.93 1.19 2.90
CA ALA A 29 1.69 1.32 2.15
C ALA A 29 0.98 -0.03 2.05
N GLU A 30 -0.33 0.02 1.87
CA GLU A 30 -1.10 -1.13 1.43
C GLU A 30 -0.87 -1.24 -0.07
N VAL A 31 -0.35 -2.36 -0.54
CA VAL A 31 -0.08 -2.59 -1.95
C VAL A 31 -1.05 -3.64 -2.47
N TYR A 32 -1.69 -3.35 -3.58
CA TYR A 32 -2.73 -4.20 -4.16
C TYR A 32 -2.20 -4.94 -5.38
N TYR A 33 -2.53 -6.21 -5.47
CA TYR A 33 -2.07 -7.10 -6.54
C TYR A 33 -3.25 -7.68 -7.28
N ASP A 34 -3.04 -7.97 -8.56
CA ASP A 34 -4.03 -8.72 -9.33
C ASP A 34 -3.87 -10.23 -9.10
N SER A 35 -4.65 -11.04 -9.82
CA SER A 35 -4.60 -12.50 -9.67
C SER A 35 -3.28 -13.11 -10.12
N GLU A 36 -2.45 -12.37 -10.84
CA GLU A 36 -1.12 -12.80 -11.27
C GLU A 36 -0.01 -12.20 -10.44
N ASN A 37 -0.35 -11.60 -9.28
CA ASN A 37 0.59 -10.96 -8.36
C ASN A 37 1.32 -9.75 -8.94
N ARG A 38 0.70 -9.08 -9.90
CA ARG A 38 1.23 -7.83 -10.44
C ARG A 38 0.64 -6.66 -9.66
N ILE A 39 1.44 -5.63 -9.43
CA ILE A 39 1.00 -4.46 -8.66
C ILE A 39 0.04 -3.62 -9.48
N VAL A 40 -1.15 -3.38 -8.95
CA VAL A 40 -2.17 -2.55 -9.60
C VAL A 40 -2.39 -1.22 -8.90
N GLY A 41 -1.85 -1.04 -7.71
CA GLY A 41 -1.95 0.24 -7.00
C GLY A 41 -1.49 0.13 -5.56
N TRP A 42 -1.54 1.25 -4.84
CA TRP A 42 -1.22 1.29 -3.42
C TRP A 42 -1.99 2.41 -2.74
N ASN A 43 -2.08 2.31 -1.40
CA ASN A 43 -2.69 3.33 -0.56
C ASN A 43 -1.80 3.55 0.66
N GLU A 44 -1.36 4.79 0.87
CA GLU A 44 -0.53 5.14 2.01
C GLU A 44 -1.31 5.78 3.15
N GLU A 45 -2.59 6.05 2.94
CA GLU A 45 -3.46 6.65 3.95
C GLU A 45 -4.34 5.58 4.60
N PHE A 46 -3.88 5.08 5.74
CA PHE A 46 -4.64 4.10 6.52
C PHE A 46 -4.36 4.28 8.01
N ASP A 47 -5.33 3.91 8.83
CA ASP A 47 -5.29 4.15 10.28
C ASP A 47 -5.24 2.85 11.09
N VAL A 48 -4.45 1.88 10.66
CA VAL A 48 -4.42 0.55 11.26
C VAL A 48 -4.03 0.56 12.74
N LEU A 49 -3.02 1.32 13.10
CA LEU A 49 -2.49 1.33 14.47
C LEU A 49 -3.09 2.40 15.36
N ARG A 50 -3.98 3.20 14.82
CA ARG A 50 -4.52 4.35 15.53
C ARG A 50 -5.74 4.02 16.38
N ASP A 51 -6.59 3.15 15.89
CA ASP A 51 -7.87 2.87 16.51
C ASP A 51 -8.30 1.43 16.20
N SER A 52 -8.07 0.55 17.14
CA SER A 52 -8.47 -0.84 17.05
C SER A 52 -9.48 -1.18 18.13
N GLN A 53 -10.33 -2.17 17.87
CA GLN A 53 -11.41 -2.55 18.79
C GLN A 53 -10.93 -3.24 20.05
N SER A 54 -9.71 -3.79 20.05
CA SER A 54 -9.15 -4.47 21.21
C SER A 54 -7.64 -4.47 21.15
N GLU A 55 -6.97 -4.76 22.26
CA GLU A 55 -5.53 -4.93 22.30
C GLU A 55 -5.07 -6.05 21.38
N GLU A 56 -5.82 -7.14 21.34
CA GLU A 56 -5.52 -8.28 20.47
C GLU A 56 -5.50 -7.86 19.00
N THR A 57 -6.54 -7.16 18.58
CA THR A 57 -6.65 -6.68 17.20
C THR A 57 -5.52 -5.71 16.87
N LEU A 58 -5.20 -4.82 17.81
CA LEU A 58 -4.10 -3.87 17.64
C LEU A 58 -2.77 -4.61 17.43
N LYS A 59 -2.53 -5.64 18.23
CA LYS A 59 -1.32 -6.44 18.13
C LYS A 59 -1.24 -7.17 16.80
N GLU A 60 -2.34 -7.77 16.38
CA GLU A 60 -2.42 -8.48 15.11
C GLU A 60 -2.15 -7.53 13.93
N ASP A 61 -2.72 -6.35 13.97
CA ASP A 61 -2.52 -5.34 12.93
C ASP A 61 -1.07 -4.89 12.88
N PHE A 62 -0.46 -4.69 14.03
CA PHE A 62 0.96 -4.33 14.12
C PHE A 62 1.85 -5.44 13.56
N GLU A 63 1.58 -6.68 13.93
CA GLU A 63 2.36 -7.83 13.44
C GLU A 63 2.22 -7.97 11.92
N LYS A 64 1.02 -7.79 11.40
CA LYS A 64 0.77 -7.83 9.97
C LYS A 64 1.56 -6.74 9.25
N MET A 65 1.54 -5.53 9.78
CA MET A 65 2.26 -4.40 9.20
C MET A 65 3.78 -4.62 9.27
N SER A 66 4.27 -5.20 10.37
CA SER A 66 5.71 -5.43 10.54
C SER A 66 6.28 -6.37 9.49
N LYS A 67 5.46 -7.24 8.92
CA LYS A 67 5.89 -8.14 7.84
C LYS A 67 6.32 -7.41 6.58
N ALA A 68 5.98 -6.14 6.47
CA ALA A 68 6.48 -5.31 5.37
C ALA A 68 8.01 -5.25 5.33
N PHE A 69 8.67 -5.47 6.47
CA PHE A 69 10.11 -5.46 6.56
C PHE A 69 10.76 -6.78 6.11
N ASP A 70 9.97 -7.83 5.94
CA ASP A 70 10.45 -9.13 5.46
C ASP A 70 10.61 -9.17 3.95
N GLU A 71 9.97 -8.23 3.25
CA GLU A 71 10.02 -8.15 1.81
C GLU A 71 10.96 -7.02 1.37
N PRO A 72 11.51 -7.09 0.14
CA PRO A 72 12.34 -6.00 -0.38
C PRO A 72 11.56 -4.69 -0.45
N ILE A 73 12.28 -3.58 -0.30
CA ILE A 73 11.66 -2.26 -0.42
C ILE A 73 11.18 -2.04 -1.86
N LEU A 74 10.00 -1.47 -2.00
CA LEU A 74 9.46 -1.11 -3.31
C LEU A 74 9.85 0.31 -3.67
N ASP A 75 10.49 0.46 -4.81
CA ASP A 75 10.81 1.79 -5.34
C ASP A 75 9.67 2.21 -6.27
N LEU A 76 8.82 3.10 -5.77
CA LEU A 76 7.62 3.52 -6.49
C LEU A 76 7.92 4.38 -7.70
N ASP A 77 9.16 4.84 -7.84
CA ASP A 77 9.57 5.63 -9.01
C ASP A 77 9.89 4.76 -10.23
N ILE A 78 10.16 3.47 -10.00
CA ILE A 78 10.58 2.56 -11.07
C ILE A 78 9.67 1.35 -11.27
N ILE A 79 8.75 1.06 -10.35
CA ILE A 79 7.87 -0.10 -10.52
C ILE A 79 6.85 0.15 -11.61
N GLU A 80 6.45 -0.94 -12.26
CA GLU A 80 5.42 -0.90 -13.28
C GLU A 80 4.06 -1.17 -12.66
N ILE A 81 3.11 -0.28 -12.89
CA ILE A 81 1.74 -0.44 -12.40
C ILE A 81 0.88 -0.92 -13.56
N ILE A 82 0.16 -2.02 -13.33
CA ILE A 82 -0.76 -2.56 -14.32
C ILE A 82 -2.07 -1.80 -14.22
N GLU A 83 -2.48 -1.19 -15.33
CA GLU A 83 -3.77 -0.50 -15.39
C GLU A 83 -4.90 -1.51 -15.47
N VAL A 84 -5.90 -1.30 -14.61
CA VAL A 84 -7.11 -2.13 -14.59
C VAL A 84 -8.26 -1.24 -15.08
N PRO A 85 -9.15 -1.76 -15.95
CA PRO A 85 -10.31 -0.99 -16.40
C PRO A 85 -11.10 -0.46 -15.21
N ILE A 86 -11.50 0.80 -15.27
CA ILE A 86 -12.19 1.47 -14.18
C ILE A 86 -13.44 0.71 -13.72
N GLU A 87 -14.18 0.14 -14.65
CA GLU A 87 -15.40 -0.61 -14.37
C GLU A 87 -15.11 -1.84 -13.49
N GLU A 88 -14.07 -2.58 -13.80
CA GLU A 88 -13.67 -3.74 -13.01
C GLU A 88 -13.18 -3.33 -11.63
N THR A 89 -12.42 -2.26 -11.57
CA THR A 89 -11.89 -1.73 -10.33
C THR A 89 -13.01 -1.30 -9.40
N GLU A 90 -14.02 -0.60 -9.91
CA GLU A 90 -15.15 -0.15 -9.12
C GLU A 90 -15.94 -1.33 -8.54
N GLU A 91 -16.22 -2.34 -9.34
CA GLU A 91 -16.95 -3.51 -8.89
C GLU A 91 -16.21 -4.22 -7.75
N GLU A 92 -14.91 -4.39 -7.89
CA GLU A 92 -14.11 -5.08 -6.91
C GLU A 92 -13.97 -4.29 -5.63
N MET A 93 -13.86 -2.98 -5.71
CA MET A 93 -13.80 -2.13 -4.53
C MET A 93 -15.09 -2.21 -3.73
N TYR A 94 -16.24 -2.26 -4.37
CA TYR A 94 -17.51 -2.42 -3.68
C TYR A 94 -17.61 -3.75 -2.97
N HIS A 95 -17.07 -4.80 -3.55
CA HIS A 95 -17.05 -6.11 -2.91
C HIS A 95 -16.18 -6.12 -1.65
N TYR A 96 -15.04 -5.46 -1.70
CA TYR A 96 -14.13 -5.41 -0.57
C TYR A 96 -14.64 -4.56 0.59
N GLU A 97 -15.41 -3.55 0.31
CA GLU A 97 -15.95 -2.67 1.35
C GLU A 97 -17.10 -3.31 2.12
N LYS A 98 -17.66 -4.34 1.63
CA LYS A 98 -18.75 -5.07 2.27
C LYS A 98 -18.26 -6.24 3.10
#